data_5658f646f7f9ce5e42dbc3b48f88c546
#
_entry.id   5658f646f7f9ce5e42dbc3b48f88c546
#
_cell.length_a   1.000
_cell.length_b   1.000
_cell.length_c   1.000
_cell.angle_alpha   90.00
_cell.angle_beta   90.00
_cell.angle_gamma   90.00
#
_symmetry.space_group_name_H-M   'P 1'
#
loop_
_entity.id
_entity.type
_entity.pdbx_description
1 polymer ?
#
loop_
_entity_poly.entity_id
_entity_poly.type
_entity_poly.pdbx_seq_one_letter_code
_entity_poly.pdbx_strand_id
1 'polypeptide(L)'
;MHIAWFKRDLRVWDNEAFTNACKSKNVMPLYIIEPELWKEDDLSYRQYIFLTECLEDLDIELKKIGQKLTIRTGDALEIFNDINTHYGIEEIWSHQETWNFWTFNRDLRLKKWFNSKNIKWNETIQNGVIRGLKDRDGWSKEWQKRMYADEHMPPKKIKGHTFSSETIPTPQQLGLKNDGIEVFQKGGRIEG
;
A
#
# COMPACT_ATOMS: atom_id res chain seq x y z
N MET A 1 -7.39 16.04 3.48
CA MET A 1 -7.81 14.65 3.76
C MET A 1 -6.61 13.77 4.09
N HIS A 2 -6.82 12.58 4.71
CA HIS A 2 -5.77 11.59 4.90
C HIS A 2 -5.82 10.51 3.81
N ILE A 3 -4.66 9.96 3.45
CA ILE A 3 -4.55 8.82 2.55
C ILE A 3 -3.96 7.65 3.32
N ALA A 4 -4.61 6.49 3.26
CA ALA A 4 -4.03 5.20 3.61
C ALA A 4 -3.50 4.57 2.32
N TRP A 5 -2.20 4.72 2.08
CA TRP A 5 -1.56 4.20 0.88
C TRP A 5 -1.08 2.77 1.11
N PHE A 6 -1.88 1.82 0.65
CA PHE A 6 -1.52 0.41 0.65
C PHE A 6 -0.44 0.13 -0.39
N LYS A 7 0.53 -0.68 -0.03
CA LYS A 7 1.62 -1.13 -0.91
C LYS A 7 1.64 -2.66 -0.99
N ARG A 8 2.27 -3.31 0.00
CA ARG A 8 2.39 -4.78 0.10
C ARG A 8 1.68 -5.34 1.33
N ASP A 9 0.95 -4.51 2.03
CA ASP A 9 0.28 -4.72 3.30
C ASP A 9 -1.25 -4.79 3.13
N LEU A 10 -1.72 -5.56 2.16
CA LEU A 10 -3.10 -5.59 1.66
C LEU A 10 -4.08 -6.22 2.66
N ARG A 11 -4.24 -5.58 3.81
CA ARG A 11 -5.17 -5.98 4.86
C ARG A 11 -5.65 -4.78 5.68
N VAL A 12 -6.84 -4.88 6.25
CA VAL A 12 -7.38 -3.89 7.19
C VAL A 12 -7.02 -4.21 8.65
N TRP A 13 -6.86 -5.50 8.97
CA TRP A 13 -6.51 -5.99 10.28
C TRP A 13 -5.02 -5.90 10.52
N ASP A 14 -4.62 -5.56 11.75
CA ASP A 14 -3.22 -5.39 12.13
C ASP A 14 -2.42 -4.55 11.11
N ASN A 15 -3.00 -3.41 10.77
CA ASN A 15 -2.41 -2.44 9.85
C ASN A 15 -2.34 -1.07 10.52
N GLU A 16 -1.18 -0.77 11.10
CA GLU A 16 -0.94 0.47 11.82
C GLU A 16 -1.15 1.71 10.95
N ALA A 17 -0.65 1.68 9.71
CA ALA A 17 -0.78 2.79 8.78
C ALA A 17 -2.25 3.09 8.48
N PHE A 18 -3.03 2.06 8.15
CA PHE A 18 -4.45 2.19 7.90
C PHE A 18 -5.23 2.67 9.13
N THR A 19 -4.98 2.05 10.29
CA THR A 19 -5.64 2.42 11.55
C THR A 19 -5.37 3.88 11.92
N ASN A 20 -4.13 4.35 11.74
CA ASN A 20 -3.77 5.75 12.00
C ASN A 20 -4.39 6.72 10.99
N ALA A 21 -4.40 6.38 9.69
CA ALA A 21 -5.08 7.18 8.68
C ALA A 21 -6.57 7.37 9.01
N CYS A 22 -7.23 6.31 9.52
CA CYS A 22 -8.64 6.31 9.89
C CYS A 22 -8.99 7.14 11.13
N LYS A 23 -8.02 7.69 11.85
CA LYS A 23 -8.29 8.70 12.90
C LYS A 23 -8.85 10.00 12.30
N SER A 24 -8.62 10.26 11.02
CA SER A 24 -9.30 11.31 10.27
C SER A 24 -10.72 10.88 9.89
N LYS A 25 -11.64 11.87 9.84
CA LYS A 25 -13.01 11.65 9.35
C LYS A 25 -13.08 11.50 7.82
N ASN A 26 -12.01 11.85 7.11
CA ASN A 26 -11.91 11.83 5.65
C ASN A 26 -10.67 11.09 5.22
N VAL A 27 -10.81 9.79 4.98
CA VAL A 27 -9.71 8.89 4.58
C VAL A 27 -9.98 8.27 3.21
N MET A 28 -8.95 8.26 2.35
CA MET A 28 -8.92 7.55 1.07
C MET A 28 -8.03 6.31 1.21
N PRO A 29 -8.59 5.11 1.22
CA PRO A 29 -7.81 3.89 1.00
C PRO A 29 -7.35 3.86 -0.46
N LEU A 30 -6.05 3.93 -0.69
CA LEU A 30 -5.46 4.06 -2.03
C LEU A 30 -4.51 2.91 -2.31
N TYR A 31 -4.63 2.32 -3.49
CA TYR A 31 -3.61 1.46 -4.09
C TYR A 31 -3.24 2.01 -5.47
N ILE A 32 -1.94 2.11 -5.74
CA ILE A 32 -1.42 2.57 -7.03
C ILE A 32 -0.79 1.40 -7.75
N ILE A 33 -1.31 1.08 -8.94
CA ILE A 33 -0.69 0.14 -9.86
C ILE A 33 0.29 0.94 -10.72
N GLU A 34 1.57 0.69 -10.55
CA GLU A 34 2.64 1.40 -11.25
C GLU A 34 3.16 0.55 -12.41
N PRO A 35 2.80 0.82 -13.68
CA PRO A 35 3.16 -0.04 -14.82
C PRO A 35 4.66 -0.22 -15.00
N GLU A 36 5.46 0.80 -14.64
CA GLU A 36 6.92 0.71 -14.75
C GLU A 36 7.53 -0.25 -13.71
N LEU A 37 6.92 -0.35 -12.52
CA LEU A 37 7.31 -1.34 -11.52
C LEU A 37 7.10 -2.77 -12.04
N TRP A 38 5.99 -3.01 -12.78
CA TRP A 38 5.67 -4.32 -13.32
C TRP A 38 6.54 -4.75 -14.51
N LYS A 39 7.49 -3.91 -14.95
CA LYS A 39 8.52 -4.26 -15.95
C LYS A 39 9.83 -4.73 -15.31
N GLU A 40 9.96 -4.63 -13.97
CA GLU A 40 11.16 -5.10 -13.26
C GLU A 40 11.27 -6.63 -13.32
N ASP A 41 12.50 -7.14 -13.42
CA ASP A 41 12.78 -8.55 -13.61
C ASP A 41 12.37 -9.46 -12.44
N ASP A 42 12.18 -8.88 -11.26
CA ASP A 42 11.74 -9.58 -10.05
C ASP A 42 10.21 -9.70 -9.92
N LEU A 43 9.47 -9.30 -10.97
CA LEU A 43 8.02 -9.38 -11.04
C LEU A 43 7.53 -10.26 -12.18
N SER A 44 6.39 -10.92 -11.94
CA SER A 44 5.86 -11.91 -12.87
C SER A 44 4.34 -11.84 -13.00
N TYR A 45 3.82 -12.49 -14.05
CA TYR A 45 2.39 -12.67 -14.26
C TYR A 45 1.68 -13.27 -13.03
N ARG A 46 2.26 -14.30 -12.41
CA ARG A 46 1.66 -14.97 -11.25
C ARG A 46 1.56 -14.06 -10.01
N GLN A 47 2.59 -13.27 -9.76
CA GLN A 47 2.57 -12.29 -8.68
C GLN A 47 1.50 -11.21 -8.92
N TYR A 48 1.28 -10.84 -10.19
CA TYR A 48 0.22 -9.89 -10.52
C TYR A 48 -1.18 -10.48 -10.31
N ILE A 49 -1.43 -11.74 -10.70
CA ILE A 49 -2.70 -12.42 -10.44
C ILE A 49 -2.95 -12.49 -8.93
N PHE A 50 -1.97 -12.92 -8.15
CA PHE A 50 -2.07 -12.94 -6.69
C PHE A 50 -2.38 -11.54 -6.12
N LEU A 51 -1.73 -10.50 -6.62
CA LEU A 51 -2.01 -9.12 -6.23
C LEU A 51 -3.46 -8.73 -6.51
N THR A 52 -3.98 -9.02 -7.71
CA THR A 52 -5.35 -8.63 -8.07
C THR A 52 -6.38 -9.26 -7.16
N GLU A 53 -6.21 -10.54 -6.82
CA GLU A 53 -7.06 -11.24 -5.85
C GLU A 53 -6.95 -10.63 -4.43
N CYS A 54 -5.74 -10.25 -4.00
CA CYS A 54 -5.56 -9.54 -2.73
C CYS A 54 -6.23 -8.16 -2.69
N LEU A 55 -6.24 -7.44 -3.82
CA LEU A 55 -6.93 -6.15 -3.92
C LEU A 55 -8.44 -6.29 -3.88
N GLU A 56 -8.98 -7.34 -4.49
CA GLU A 56 -10.41 -7.68 -4.42
C GLU A 56 -10.83 -8.02 -2.99
N ASP A 57 -10.05 -8.85 -2.29
CA ASP A 57 -10.30 -9.21 -0.89
C ASP A 57 -10.23 -7.95 0.02
N LEU A 58 -9.21 -7.10 -0.15
CA LEU A 58 -9.08 -5.85 0.57
C LEU A 58 -10.28 -4.92 0.35
N ASP A 59 -10.78 -4.81 -0.89
CA ASP A 59 -11.95 -3.99 -1.20
C ASP A 59 -13.23 -4.53 -0.53
N ILE A 60 -13.38 -5.86 -0.45
CA ILE A 60 -14.47 -6.52 0.29
C ILE A 60 -14.40 -6.16 1.78
N GLU A 61 -13.20 -6.25 2.39
CA GLU A 61 -13.01 -5.92 3.81
C GLU A 61 -13.26 -4.42 4.09
N LEU A 62 -12.80 -3.53 3.22
CA LEU A 62 -13.05 -2.10 3.33
C LEU A 62 -14.54 -1.77 3.22
N LYS A 63 -15.29 -2.44 2.34
CA LYS A 63 -16.73 -2.27 2.20
C LYS A 63 -17.50 -2.64 3.47
N LYS A 64 -17.08 -3.67 4.21
CA LYS A 64 -17.69 -4.06 5.49
C LYS A 64 -17.62 -2.95 6.52
N ILE A 65 -16.60 -2.11 6.48
CA ILE A 65 -16.41 -0.98 7.39
C ILE A 65 -16.84 0.38 6.81
N GLY A 66 -17.44 0.37 5.62
CA GLY A 66 -18.11 1.54 5.03
C GLY A 66 -17.29 2.33 4.03
N GLN A 67 -16.18 1.83 3.51
CA GLN A 67 -15.36 2.50 2.49
C GLN A 67 -15.01 1.52 1.36
N LYS A 68 -14.52 2.04 0.25
CA LYS A 68 -14.03 1.29 -0.92
C LYS A 68 -12.54 1.52 -1.10
N LEU A 69 -11.86 0.54 -1.68
CA LEU A 69 -10.50 0.73 -2.19
C LEU A 69 -10.53 1.64 -3.42
N THR A 70 -9.67 2.65 -3.43
CA THR A 70 -9.44 3.50 -4.59
C THR A 70 -8.25 2.95 -5.35
N ILE A 71 -8.46 2.53 -6.59
CA ILE A 71 -7.41 2.07 -7.50
C ILE A 71 -7.04 3.21 -8.44
N ARG A 72 -5.76 3.44 -8.61
CA ARG A 72 -5.19 4.35 -9.63
C ARG A 72 -4.05 3.64 -10.34
N THR A 73 -3.87 3.94 -11.63
CA THR A 73 -2.82 3.33 -12.46
C THR A 73 -1.94 4.42 -13.07
N GLY A 74 -0.62 4.33 -12.87
CA GLY A 74 0.34 5.30 -13.42
C GLY A 74 1.52 5.59 -12.49
N ASP A 75 2.24 6.67 -12.76
CA ASP A 75 3.31 7.15 -11.88
C ASP A 75 2.75 7.69 -10.56
N ALA A 76 3.29 7.22 -9.45
CA ALA A 76 2.78 7.59 -8.13
C ALA A 76 2.84 9.09 -7.86
N LEU A 77 3.86 9.80 -8.34
CA LEU A 77 3.98 11.24 -8.13
C LEU A 77 2.89 12.00 -8.89
N GLU A 78 2.61 11.61 -10.14
CA GLU A 78 1.55 12.20 -10.94
C GLU A 78 0.18 11.97 -10.29
N ILE A 79 -0.07 10.75 -9.81
CA ILE A 79 -1.31 10.37 -9.12
C ILE A 79 -1.48 11.18 -7.82
N PHE A 80 -0.45 11.30 -6.99
CA PHE A 80 -0.54 12.10 -5.77
C PHE A 80 -0.74 13.60 -6.08
N ASN A 81 -0.15 14.11 -7.17
CA ASN A 81 -0.38 15.48 -7.59
C ASN A 81 -1.83 15.71 -8.04
N ASP A 82 -2.40 14.78 -8.79
CA ASP A 82 -3.80 14.80 -9.21
C ASP A 82 -4.75 14.76 -7.99
N ILE A 83 -4.54 13.81 -7.08
CA ILE A 83 -5.33 13.68 -5.85
C ILE A 83 -5.22 14.95 -4.99
N ASN A 84 -4.01 15.50 -4.85
CA ASN A 84 -3.81 16.71 -4.07
C ASN A 84 -4.54 17.92 -4.66
N THR A 85 -4.55 18.02 -5.99
CA THR A 85 -5.23 19.11 -6.70
C THR A 85 -6.75 19.05 -6.53
N HIS A 86 -7.32 17.84 -6.57
CA HIS A 86 -8.78 17.67 -6.51
C HIS A 86 -9.35 17.59 -5.09
N TYR A 87 -8.59 17.04 -4.14
CA TYR A 87 -9.12 16.72 -2.80
C TYR A 87 -8.35 17.38 -1.65
N GLY A 88 -7.13 17.83 -1.88
CA GLY A 88 -6.24 18.37 -0.84
C GLY A 88 -5.75 17.28 0.13
N ILE A 89 -4.45 16.97 0.08
CA ILE A 89 -3.82 15.98 0.94
C ILE A 89 -3.20 16.67 2.16
N GLU A 90 -3.54 16.23 3.36
CA GLU A 90 -2.94 16.70 4.61
C GLU A 90 -1.87 15.71 5.09
N GLU A 91 -2.25 14.43 5.19
CA GLU A 91 -1.34 13.37 5.63
C GLU A 91 -1.47 12.12 4.77
N ILE A 92 -0.35 11.44 4.59
CA ILE A 92 -0.27 10.12 3.98
C ILE A 92 0.28 9.15 5.03
N TRP A 93 -0.35 8.00 5.12
CA TRP A 93 0.06 6.90 5.97
C TRP A 93 0.33 5.67 5.12
N SER A 94 1.50 5.07 5.26
CA SER A 94 1.87 3.83 4.58
C SER A 94 2.85 3.03 5.42
N HIS A 95 3.02 1.75 5.11
CA HIS A 95 4.15 1.01 5.62
C HIS A 95 5.46 1.40 4.92
N GLN A 96 6.58 1.24 5.64
CA GLN A 96 7.91 1.41 5.09
C GLN A 96 8.13 0.40 3.97
N GLU A 97 8.56 0.87 2.81
CA GLU A 97 8.99 -0.02 1.73
C GLU A 97 10.42 -0.52 1.98
N THR A 98 10.60 -1.83 1.87
CA THR A 98 11.89 -2.49 2.12
C THR A 98 12.23 -3.50 1.02
N TRP A 99 11.75 -3.26 -0.19
CA TRP A 99 11.87 -4.19 -1.30
C TRP A 99 13.03 -3.83 -2.24
N ASN A 100 12.77 -3.50 -3.51
CA ASN A 100 13.77 -3.33 -4.55
C ASN A 100 14.22 -1.85 -4.71
N PHE A 101 15.24 -1.66 -5.56
CA PHE A 101 15.83 -0.33 -5.78
C PHE A 101 14.86 0.62 -6.51
N TRP A 102 13.97 0.10 -7.36
CA TRP A 102 12.95 0.88 -8.04
C TRP A 102 12.01 1.56 -7.03
N THR A 103 11.46 0.78 -6.08
CA THR A 103 10.56 1.31 -5.04
C THR A 103 11.27 2.28 -4.11
N PHE A 104 12.55 2.05 -3.81
CA PHE A 104 13.36 2.99 -3.04
C PHE A 104 13.49 4.35 -3.74
N ASN A 105 13.81 4.37 -5.04
CA ASN A 105 13.94 5.61 -5.81
C ASN A 105 12.60 6.33 -5.96
N ARG A 106 11.49 5.60 -6.17
CA ARG A 106 10.14 6.15 -6.15
C ARG A 106 9.88 6.88 -4.83
N ASP A 107 10.13 6.23 -3.70
CA ASP A 107 9.88 6.78 -2.38
C ASP A 107 10.75 8.03 -2.10
N LEU A 108 11.99 8.08 -2.59
CA LEU A 108 12.82 9.29 -2.51
C LEU A 108 12.25 10.47 -3.31
N ARG A 109 11.72 10.22 -4.53
CA ARG A 109 11.06 11.24 -5.34
C ARG A 109 9.81 11.77 -4.64
N LEU A 110 8.97 10.87 -4.15
CA LEU A 110 7.75 11.21 -3.44
C LEU A 110 8.04 12.02 -2.17
N LYS A 111 9.02 11.62 -1.37
CA LYS A 111 9.39 12.34 -0.15
C LYS A 111 9.79 13.80 -0.42
N LYS A 112 10.55 14.05 -1.49
CA LYS A 112 10.91 15.41 -1.91
C LYS A 112 9.66 16.22 -2.29
N TRP A 113 8.75 15.59 -3.05
CA TRP A 113 7.53 16.24 -3.50
C TRP A 113 6.57 16.51 -2.33
N PHE A 114 6.32 15.55 -1.44
CA PHE A 114 5.48 15.75 -0.27
C PHE A 114 5.98 16.90 0.61
N ASN A 115 7.29 16.94 0.84
CA ASN A 115 7.90 18.05 1.59
C ASN A 115 7.67 19.41 0.90
N SER A 116 7.78 19.49 -0.43
CA SER A 116 7.54 20.72 -1.19
C SER A 116 6.09 21.21 -1.15
N LYS A 117 5.15 20.30 -0.86
CA LYS A 117 3.72 20.58 -0.74
C LYS A 117 3.23 20.69 0.71
N ASN A 118 4.14 20.59 1.69
CA ASN A 118 3.81 20.52 3.12
C ASN A 118 2.86 19.37 3.48
N ILE A 119 2.94 18.24 2.74
CA ILE A 119 2.20 17.02 3.00
C ILE A 119 3.02 16.15 3.94
N LYS A 120 2.44 15.77 5.06
CA LYS A 120 3.10 14.90 6.02
C LYS A 120 2.98 13.44 5.59
N TRP A 121 4.11 12.78 5.38
CA TRP A 121 4.16 11.36 5.10
C TRP A 121 4.63 10.58 6.33
N ASN A 122 3.73 9.77 6.88
CA ASN A 122 3.96 8.92 8.04
C ASN A 122 4.20 7.49 7.56
N GLU A 123 5.39 6.97 7.81
CA GLU A 123 5.74 5.58 7.49
C GLU A 123 5.76 4.75 8.77
N THR A 124 4.96 3.68 8.84
CA THR A 124 4.96 2.71 9.93
C THR A 124 5.79 1.47 9.56
N ILE A 125 6.17 0.69 10.55
CA ILE A 125 7.02 -0.48 10.37
C ILE A 125 6.13 -1.72 10.31
N GLN A 126 6.27 -2.52 9.24
CA GLN A 126 5.47 -3.74 9.03
C GLN A 126 6.21 -5.03 9.42
N ASN A 127 7.53 -5.01 9.39
CA ASN A 127 8.36 -6.22 9.55
C ASN A 127 9.57 -5.96 10.43
N GLY A 128 10.43 -6.97 10.59
CA GLY A 128 11.65 -6.87 11.39
C GLY A 128 12.81 -6.11 10.75
N VAL A 129 12.64 -5.59 9.52
CA VAL A 129 13.70 -4.83 8.85
C VAL A 129 13.84 -3.46 9.48
N ILE A 130 15.07 -3.08 9.81
CA ILE A 130 15.42 -1.75 10.30
C ILE A 130 16.21 -1.04 9.21
N ARG A 131 15.63 0.02 8.62
CA ARG A 131 16.31 0.81 7.60
C ARG A 131 17.54 1.50 8.20
N GLY A 132 18.68 1.38 7.52
CA GLY A 132 19.92 2.04 7.95
C GLY A 132 20.58 1.45 9.19
N LEU A 133 20.25 0.19 9.53
CA LEU A 133 20.90 -0.51 10.65
C LEU A 133 22.42 -0.58 10.42
N LYS A 134 23.20 -0.05 11.38
CA LYS A 134 24.66 -0.01 11.28
C LYS A 134 25.32 -1.33 11.70
N ASP A 135 24.74 -2.00 12.69
CA ASP A 135 25.17 -3.31 13.21
C ASP A 135 23.95 -4.12 13.63
N ARG A 136 24.16 -5.38 13.98
CA ARG A 136 23.09 -6.28 14.42
C ARG A 136 22.87 -6.33 15.93
N ASP A 137 23.63 -5.58 16.68
CA ASP A 137 23.53 -5.59 18.14
C ASP A 137 22.17 -5.03 18.58
N GLY A 138 21.46 -5.82 19.38
CA GLY A 138 20.12 -5.46 19.84
C GLY A 138 18.98 -5.70 18.84
N TRP A 139 19.26 -6.09 17.57
CA TRP A 139 18.21 -6.32 16.57
C TRP A 139 17.14 -7.31 17.03
N SER A 140 17.53 -8.43 17.68
CA SER A 140 16.57 -9.42 18.14
C SER A 140 15.61 -8.90 19.22
N LYS A 141 16.05 -7.99 20.06
CA LYS A 141 15.19 -7.33 21.08
C LYS A 141 14.17 -6.41 20.40
N GLU A 142 14.60 -5.61 19.41
CA GLU A 142 13.69 -4.76 18.65
C GLU A 142 12.70 -5.59 17.81
N TRP A 143 13.16 -6.69 17.23
CA TRP A 143 12.29 -7.63 16.53
C TRP A 143 11.23 -8.22 17.48
N GLN A 144 11.64 -8.75 18.63
CA GLN A 144 10.73 -9.29 19.64
C GLN A 144 9.72 -8.24 20.10
N LYS A 145 10.16 -7.02 20.42
CA LYS A 145 9.27 -5.93 20.82
C LYS A 145 8.18 -5.66 19.78
N ARG A 146 8.50 -5.73 18.49
CA ARG A 146 7.54 -5.53 17.42
C ARG A 146 6.60 -6.72 17.24
N MET A 147 7.14 -7.94 17.27
CA MET A 147 6.33 -9.16 17.07
C MET A 147 5.37 -9.45 18.23
N TYR A 148 5.69 -8.95 19.44
CA TYR A 148 4.83 -9.09 20.63
C TYR A 148 4.06 -7.80 20.96
N ALA A 149 4.07 -6.80 20.07
CA ALA A 149 3.23 -5.62 20.23
C ALA A 149 1.74 -5.97 20.03
N ASP A 150 0.87 -5.16 20.61
CA ASP A 150 -0.57 -5.30 20.41
C ASP A 150 -0.94 -5.10 18.93
N GLU A 151 -1.91 -5.90 18.46
CA GLU A 151 -2.43 -5.79 17.10
C GLU A 151 -3.19 -4.48 16.88
N HIS A 152 -3.03 -3.90 15.72
CA HIS A 152 -3.73 -2.70 15.29
C HIS A 152 -5.11 -3.05 14.71
N MET A 153 -6.14 -2.96 15.55
CA MET A 153 -7.51 -3.27 15.15
C MET A 153 -8.06 -2.24 14.17
N PRO A 154 -8.73 -2.67 13.08
CA PRO A 154 -9.39 -1.75 12.18
C PRO A 154 -10.54 -1.03 12.88
N PRO A 155 -10.91 0.20 12.46
CA PRO A 155 -12.08 0.87 12.96
C PRO A 155 -13.35 0.07 12.60
N LYS A 156 -14.34 0.07 13.50
CA LYS A 156 -15.63 -0.60 13.25
C LYS A 156 -16.40 -0.01 12.07
N LYS A 157 -16.20 1.28 11.81
CA LYS A 157 -16.84 2.01 10.72
C LYS A 157 -16.03 3.24 10.35
N ILE A 158 -15.91 3.50 9.04
CA ILE A 158 -15.35 4.74 8.48
C ILE A 158 -16.46 5.49 7.75
N LYS A 159 -16.36 6.81 7.70
CA LYS A 159 -17.26 7.60 6.85
C LYS A 159 -16.94 7.30 5.39
N GLY A 160 -17.91 6.77 4.66
CA GLY A 160 -17.79 6.53 3.23
C GLY A 160 -17.68 7.84 2.45
N HIS A 161 -16.73 7.88 1.51
CA HIS A 161 -16.56 8.93 0.53
C HIS A 161 -16.45 8.29 -0.85
N THR A 162 -17.02 8.96 -1.85
CA THR A 162 -16.87 8.50 -3.24
C THR A 162 -15.67 9.19 -3.85
N PHE A 163 -14.62 8.42 -4.10
CA PHE A 163 -13.44 8.87 -4.82
C PHE A 163 -13.43 8.27 -6.23
N SER A 164 -12.82 8.98 -7.19
CA SER A 164 -12.60 8.44 -8.52
C SER A 164 -11.65 7.25 -8.44
N SER A 165 -12.11 6.08 -8.87
CA SER A 165 -11.35 4.84 -8.89
C SER A 165 -11.35 4.25 -10.29
N GLU A 166 -10.22 3.70 -10.69
CA GLU A 166 -10.03 3.01 -11.97
C GLU A 166 -10.27 1.51 -11.81
N THR A 167 -10.44 0.83 -12.94
CA THR A 167 -10.45 -0.64 -12.98
C THR A 167 -9.01 -1.16 -12.87
N ILE A 168 -8.86 -2.31 -12.24
CA ILE A 168 -7.56 -3.02 -12.19
C ILE A 168 -7.18 -3.41 -13.63
N PRO A 169 -6.02 -3.01 -14.16
CA PRO A 169 -5.58 -3.40 -15.50
C PRO A 169 -5.42 -4.92 -15.61
N THR A 170 -5.63 -5.45 -16.80
CA THR A 170 -5.29 -6.86 -17.05
C THR A 170 -3.77 -7.04 -17.11
N PRO A 171 -3.24 -8.26 -16.85
CA PRO A 171 -1.82 -8.53 -17.01
C PRO A 171 -1.26 -8.13 -18.36
N GLN A 172 -2.04 -8.35 -19.44
CA GLN A 172 -1.65 -8.04 -20.82
C GLN A 172 -1.49 -6.52 -21.04
N GLN A 173 -2.33 -5.70 -20.38
CA GLN A 173 -2.20 -4.23 -20.43
C GLN A 173 -0.91 -3.73 -19.77
N LEU A 174 -0.36 -4.50 -18.82
CA LEU A 174 0.94 -4.25 -18.20
C LEU A 174 2.11 -4.94 -18.93
N GLY A 175 1.85 -5.64 -20.03
CA GLY A 175 2.87 -6.36 -20.80
C GLY A 175 3.32 -7.68 -20.16
N LEU A 176 2.64 -8.15 -19.13
CA LEU A 176 2.97 -9.39 -18.43
C LEU A 176 2.52 -10.60 -19.27
N LYS A 177 3.44 -11.51 -19.51
CA LYS A 177 3.19 -12.74 -20.27
C LYS A 177 2.89 -13.89 -19.30
N ASN A 178 1.83 -14.62 -19.60
CA ASN A 178 1.57 -15.89 -18.92
C ASN A 178 2.65 -16.91 -19.31
N ASP A 179 3.38 -17.42 -18.35
CA ASP A 179 4.43 -18.42 -18.52
C ASP A 179 3.89 -19.87 -18.63
N GLY A 180 2.56 -20.04 -18.60
CA GLY A 180 1.88 -21.33 -18.68
C GLY A 180 1.95 -22.13 -17.38
N ILE A 181 2.52 -21.59 -16.30
CA ILE A 181 2.57 -22.24 -15.00
C ILE A 181 1.26 -22.00 -14.27
N GLU A 182 0.68 -23.06 -13.74
CA GLU A 182 -0.56 -22.97 -12.97
C GLU A 182 -0.38 -22.15 -11.69
N VAL A 183 -1.37 -21.31 -11.39
CA VAL A 183 -1.39 -20.50 -10.15
C VAL A 183 -2.10 -21.32 -9.08
N PHE A 184 -1.34 -21.80 -8.09
CA PHE A 184 -1.89 -22.64 -7.01
C PHE A 184 -2.34 -21.83 -5.80
N GLN A 185 -1.68 -20.71 -5.53
CA GLN A 185 -1.96 -19.91 -4.36
C GLN A 185 -2.94 -18.79 -4.71
N LYS A 186 -4.07 -18.78 -4.03
CA LYS A 186 -5.03 -17.68 -4.11
C LYS A 186 -4.56 -16.51 -3.27
N GLY A 187 -4.84 -15.29 -3.77
CA GLY A 187 -4.64 -14.06 -3.02
C GLY A 187 -5.72 -13.86 -1.95
N GLY A 188 -5.43 -12.96 -1.00
CA GLY A 188 -6.33 -12.64 0.10
C GLY A 188 -5.77 -13.03 1.46
N ARG A 189 -6.26 -12.38 2.50
CA ARG A 189 -5.73 -12.56 3.87
C ARG A 189 -5.97 -13.98 4.43
N ILE A 190 -7.07 -14.61 4.07
CA ILE A 190 -7.45 -15.93 4.62
C ILE A 190 -6.66 -17.04 3.93
N GLU A 191 -6.25 -16.83 2.71
CA GLU A 191 -5.56 -17.81 1.85
C GLU A 191 -4.02 -17.67 1.89
N GLY A 192 -3.50 -16.55 2.42
CA GLY A 192 -2.08 -16.21 2.44
C GLY A 192 -1.33 -16.56 3.71
#